data_b92100456208060975f5d124b1f965ca
#
_entry.id   b92100456208060975f5d124b1f965ca
#
_cell.length_a   1.000
_cell.length_b   1.000
_cell.length_c   1.000
_cell.angle_alpha   90.00
_cell.angle_beta   90.00
_cell.angle_gamma   90.00
#
_symmetry.space_group_name_H-M   'P 1'
#
loop_
_entity.id
_entity.type
_entity.pdbx_description
1 polymer ?
#
loop_
_entity_poly.entity_id
_entity_poly.type
_entity_poly.pdbx_seq_one_letter_code
_entity_poly.pdbx_strand_id
1 'polypeptide(L)'
;MNIQHNFARAALAAAAVCASLAPWAGAKAQAPKAQPPAYYIAEFELTDPEGIRPYSAAVESTFAPFGGKYAVRGGKVDSLEGEPMRRVIMIAFPSFAQAQAWYASPSYKEIMPIRHSSAKSRTFIMEGFSN
;
A
#
# COMPACT_ATOMS: atom_id res chain seq x y z
N MET A 1 55.64 70.55 -7.16
CA MET A 1 55.17 71.97 -6.87
C MET A 1 53.71 71.97 -7.18
N ASN A 2 52.91 72.45 -6.24
CA ASN A 2 51.44 72.72 -6.23
C ASN A 2 50.49 71.54 -6.32
N ILE A 3 49.93 71.07 -5.23
CA ILE A 3 48.85 71.58 -4.37
C ILE A 3 47.70 72.11 -5.21
N GLN A 4 46.57 71.45 -5.15
CA GLN A 4 45.28 72.05 -4.87
C GLN A 4 44.27 70.99 -4.43
N HIS A 5 43.75 71.18 -3.29
CA HIS A 5 42.57 70.55 -2.66
C HIS A 5 41.31 70.81 -3.47
N ASN A 6 40.39 69.93 -3.45
CA ASN A 6 38.98 70.28 -3.33
C ASN A 6 38.13 69.18 -2.73
N PHE A 7 37.58 69.53 -1.61
CA PHE A 7 36.52 68.91 -0.91
C PHE A 7 35.18 69.03 -1.68
N ALA A 8 34.45 68.02 -1.77
CA ALA A 8 33.00 68.10 -1.96
C ALA A 8 32.28 66.88 -1.46
N ARG A 9 31.78 66.93 -0.30
CA ARG A 9 30.40 66.76 0.17
C ARG A 9 29.73 65.47 -0.10
N ALA A 10 29.55 64.78 1.02
CA ALA A 10 28.59 63.66 1.23
C ALA A 10 27.18 64.00 0.78
N ALA A 11 26.57 63.00 0.17
CA ALA A 11 25.12 62.89 0.11
C ALA A 11 24.73 61.48 0.57
N LEU A 12 24.19 61.43 1.79
CA LEU A 12 23.51 60.28 2.32
C LEU A 12 22.20 60.08 1.52
N ALA A 13 22.09 59.02 0.77
CA ALA A 13 20.81 58.53 0.29
C ALA A 13 20.41 57.30 1.15
N ALA A 14 19.53 57.52 2.09
CA ALA A 14 18.88 56.48 2.86
C ALA A 14 17.90 55.76 1.95
N ALA A 15 18.27 54.59 1.46
CA ALA A 15 17.35 53.67 0.79
C ALA A 15 16.56 52.90 1.87
N ALA A 16 15.30 53.26 2.05
CA ALA A 16 14.36 52.51 2.86
C ALA A 16 14.04 51.18 2.16
N VAL A 17 14.59 50.10 2.69
CA VAL A 17 14.22 48.74 2.29
C VAL A 17 12.87 48.41 2.93
N CYS A 18 11.77 48.61 2.20
CA CYS A 18 10.49 48.05 2.57
C CYS A 18 10.55 46.54 2.41
N ALA A 19 10.83 45.84 3.52
CA ALA A 19 10.63 44.41 3.61
C ALA A 19 9.12 44.10 3.58
N SER A 20 8.59 43.79 2.44
CA SER A 20 7.24 43.26 2.31
C SER A 20 7.23 41.84 2.89
N LEU A 21 6.77 41.74 4.12
CA LEU A 21 6.38 40.45 4.72
C LEU A 21 5.13 39.92 4.01
N ALA A 22 5.31 39.12 2.97
CA ALA A 22 4.23 38.36 2.42
C ALA A 22 3.75 37.36 3.49
N PRO A 23 2.46 37.32 3.85
CA PRO A 23 1.97 36.27 4.73
C PRO A 23 2.10 34.95 4.00
N TRP A 24 2.93 34.06 4.53
CA TRP A 24 2.98 32.68 4.09
C TRP A 24 1.62 32.07 4.45
N ALA A 25 0.70 32.07 3.49
CA ALA A 25 -0.51 31.31 3.60
C ALA A 25 -0.11 29.84 3.73
N GLY A 26 -0.16 29.34 4.96
CA GLY A 26 0.12 27.93 5.24
C GLY A 26 -0.84 27.08 4.42
N ALA A 27 -0.33 26.53 3.33
CA ALA A 27 -1.01 25.46 2.63
C ALA A 27 -1.19 24.33 3.66
N LYS A 28 -2.42 24.16 4.16
CA LYS A 28 -2.78 22.99 4.95
C LYS A 28 -2.47 21.80 4.08
N ALA A 29 -1.37 21.09 4.37
CA ALA A 29 -1.09 19.81 3.77
C ALA A 29 -2.30 18.93 4.06
N GLN A 30 -3.07 18.63 3.02
CA GLN A 30 -4.16 17.67 3.10
C GLN A 30 -3.54 16.35 3.50
N ALA A 31 -3.96 15.80 4.64
CA ALA A 31 -3.55 14.46 5.05
C ALA A 31 -3.79 13.50 3.87
N PRO A 32 -2.84 12.60 3.55
CA PRO A 32 -3.02 11.65 2.48
C PRO A 32 -4.35 10.92 2.70
N LYS A 33 -5.23 10.97 1.70
CA LYS A 33 -6.50 10.26 1.75
C LYS A 33 -6.18 8.79 1.96
N ALA A 34 -6.66 8.18 3.05
CA ALA A 34 -6.44 6.78 3.34
C ALA A 34 -6.89 5.97 2.12
N GLN A 35 -6.00 5.12 1.61
CA GLN A 35 -6.35 4.24 0.50
C GLN A 35 -7.35 3.20 0.99
N PRO A 36 -8.34 2.82 0.16
CA PRO A 36 -9.23 1.72 0.49
C PRO A 36 -8.43 0.44 0.77
N PRO A 37 -8.84 -0.37 1.74
CA PRO A 37 -8.25 -1.70 1.92
C PRO A 37 -8.54 -2.55 0.69
N ALA A 38 -7.81 -3.66 0.54
CA ALA A 38 -8.10 -4.65 -0.49
C ALA A 38 -8.09 -6.04 0.10
N TYR A 39 -8.75 -6.95 -0.59
CA TYR A 39 -8.89 -8.33 -0.16
C TYR A 39 -8.48 -9.27 -1.29
N TYR A 40 -7.53 -10.15 -1.00
CA TYR A 40 -7.34 -11.35 -1.79
C TYR A 40 -8.29 -12.42 -1.30
N ILE A 41 -9.07 -12.98 -2.22
CA ILE A 41 -10.05 -14.01 -1.92
C ILE A 41 -9.68 -15.25 -2.73
N ALA A 42 -9.62 -16.39 -2.05
CA ALA A 42 -9.42 -17.68 -2.66
C ALA A 42 -10.53 -18.63 -2.23
N GLU A 43 -11.31 -19.07 -3.21
CA GLU A 43 -12.23 -20.20 -3.08
C GLU A 43 -11.52 -21.43 -3.60
N PHE A 44 -11.52 -22.53 -2.85
CA PHE A 44 -10.84 -23.72 -3.31
C PHE A 44 -11.39 -25.04 -2.78
N GLU A 45 -11.18 -26.06 -3.58
CA GLU A 45 -11.38 -27.45 -3.28
C GLU A 45 -10.02 -28.13 -3.16
N LEU A 46 -9.70 -28.67 -1.97
CA LEU A 46 -8.50 -29.47 -1.79
C LEU A 46 -8.61 -30.78 -2.53
N THR A 47 -7.65 -31.03 -3.41
CA THR A 47 -7.50 -32.33 -4.12
C THR A 47 -6.39 -33.16 -3.51
N ASP A 48 -5.42 -32.53 -2.85
CA ASP A 48 -4.34 -33.17 -2.11
C ASP A 48 -4.11 -32.48 -0.76
N PRO A 49 -4.73 -32.97 0.32
CA PRO A 49 -4.57 -32.38 1.65
C PRO A 49 -3.16 -32.45 2.24
N GLU A 50 -2.36 -33.43 1.84
CA GLU A 50 -0.97 -33.55 2.29
C GLU A 50 -0.05 -32.64 1.47
N GLY A 51 -0.24 -32.61 0.14
CA GLY A 51 0.56 -31.79 -0.77
C GLY A 51 0.43 -30.29 -0.53
N ILE A 52 -0.70 -29.80 0.04
CA ILE A 52 -0.89 -28.36 0.34
C ILE A 52 -0.15 -27.90 1.60
N ARG A 53 0.31 -28.79 2.47
CA ARG A 53 0.91 -28.44 3.76
C ARG A 53 2.11 -27.49 3.65
N PRO A 54 3.09 -27.69 2.75
CA PRO A 54 4.21 -26.76 2.61
C PRO A 54 3.76 -25.35 2.22
N TYR A 55 2.75 -25.24 1.32
CA TYR A 55 2.14 -23.95 0.98
C TYR A 55 1.50 -23.30 2.20
N SER A 56 0.69 -24.05 2.94
CA SER A 56 -0.02 -23.54 4.11
C SER A 56 0.93 -23.05 5.23
N ALA A 57 2.10 -23.68 5.35
CA ALA A 57 3.12 -23.28 6.32
C ALA A 57 3.88 -22.02 5.91
N ALA A 58 4.06 -21.79 4.60
CA ALA A 58 4.90 -20.72 4.08
C ALA A 58 4.12 -19.45 3.67
N VAL A 59 2.85 -19.57 3.28
CA VAL A 59 2.11 -18.48 2.63
C VAL A 59 2.02 -17.22 3.47
N GLU A 60 1.88 -17.34 4.79
CA GLU A 60 1.77 -16.19 5.70
C GLU A 60 3.04 -15.32 5.67
N SER A 61 4.22 -15.94 5.67
CA SER A 61 5.49 -15.22 5.57
C SER A 61 5.66 -14.46 4.24
N THR A 62 4.94 -14.86 3.18
CA THR A 62 5.00 -14.18 1.89
C THR A 62 4.14 -12.91 1.84
N PHE A 63 2.99 -12.88 2.53
CA PHE A 63 2.10 -11.71 2.49
C PHE A 63 2.30 -10.73 3.66
N ALA A 64 2.85 -11.17 4.77
CA ALA A 64 3.09 -10.31 5.93
C ALA A 64 3.94 -9.05 5.61
N PRO A 65 5.03 -9.13 4.80
CA PRO A 65 5.81 -7.95 4.41
C PRO A 65 5.02 -6.91 3.61
N PHE A 66 3.92 -7.31 2.98
CA PHE A 66 3.02 -6.43 2.23
C PHE A 66 1.85 -5.92 3.07
N GLY A 67 1.90 -6.11 4.39
CA GLY A 67 0.84 -5.71 5.31
C GLY A 67 -0.39 -6.61 5.27
N GLY A 68 -0.29 -7.77 4.63
CA GLY A 68 -1.37 -8.76 4.57
C GLY A 68 -1.66 -9.39 5.92
N LYS A 69 -2.94 -9.66 6.17
CA LYS A 69 -3.41 -10.36 7.37
C LYS A 69 -4.60 -11.23 7.01
N TYR A 70 -4.69 -12.42 7.61
CA TYR A 70 -5.90 -13.23 7.45
C TYR A 70 -7.14 -12.50 7.99
N ALA A 71 -8.14 -12.31 7.14
CA ALA A 71 -9.49 -11.93 7.53
C ALA A 71 -10.38 -13.18 7.67
N VAL A 72 -10.20 -14.19 6.80
CA VAL A 72 -10.85 -15.50 6.87
C VAL A 72 -9.82 -16.57 6.55
N ARG A 73 -9.75 -17.61 7.39
CA ARG A 73 -8.84 -18.75 7.19
C ARG A 73 -9.61 -20.07 7.26
N GLY A 74 -10.46 -20.31 6.24
CA GLY A 74 -11.19 -21.58 6.13
C GLY A 74 -12.15 -21.83 7.29
N GLY A 75 -12.88 -20.80 7.72
CA GLY A 75 -13.89 -20.93 8.76
C GLY A 75 -15.14 -21.70 8.29
N LYS A 76 -16.10 -21.88 9.21
CA LYS A 76 -17.40 -22.46 8.88
C LYS A 76 -18.10 -21.61 7.82
N VAL A 77 -18.64 -22.28 6.84
CA VAL A 77 -19.43 -21.68 5.76
C VAL A 77 -20.85 -22.21 5.84
N ASP A 78 -21.84 -21.32 5.72
CA ASP A 78 -23.23 -21.65 5.52
C ASP A 78 -23.66 -21.06 4.17
N SER A 79 -23.86 -21.91 3.19
CA SER A 79 -24.24 -21.50 1.84
C SER A 79 -25.76 -21.33 1.77
N LEU A 80 -26.21 -20.09 1.67
CA LEU A 80 -27.64 -19.74 1.70
C LEU A 80 -28.30 -19.88 0.35
N GLU A 81 -27.58 -19.60 -0.72
CA GLU A 81 -28.06 -19.68 -2.11
C GLU A 81 -26.93 -20.12 -3.05
N GLY A 82 -27.31 -20.74 -4.15
CA GLY A 82 -26.38 -21.18 -5.20
C GLY A 82 -25.64 -22.47 -4.87
N GLU A 83 -24.53 -22.70 -5.58
CA GLU A 83 -23.68 -23.86 -5.36
C GLU A 83 -22.99 -23.78 -3.99
N PRO A 84 -22.92 -24.91 -3.25
CA PRO A 84 -22.25 -24.92 -1.95
C PRO A 84 -20.82 -24.44 -2.03
N MET A 85 -20.48 -23.42 -1.26
CA MET A 85 -19.11 -22.94 -1.14
C MET A 85 -18.31 -23.90 -0.26
N ARG A 86 -17.12 -24.31 -0.71
CA ARG A 86 -16.34 -25.35 -0.03
C ARG A 86 -15.40 -24.74 1.01
N ARG A 87 -14.45 -23.96 0.59
CA ARG A 87 -13.50 -23.33 1.49
C ARG A 87 -13.10 -21.95 0.98
N VAL A 88 -13.05 -20.98 1.88
CA VAL A 88 -12.65 -19.59 1.58
C VAL A 88 -11.47 -19.18 2.43
N ILE A 89 -10.47 -18.60 1.80
CA ILE A 89 -9.42 -17.83 2.45
C ILE A 89 -9.60 -16.37 2.01
N MET A 90 -9.52 -15.46 2.96
CA MET A 90 -9.49 -14.04 2.69
C MET A 90 -8.29 -13.41 3.41
N ILE A 91 -7.47 -12.68 2.66
CA ILE A 91 -6.34 -11.92 3.19
C ILE A 91 -6.62 -10.46 2.93
N ALA A 92 -6.63 -9.66 4.00
CA ALA A 92 -6.79 -8.22 3.92
C ALA A 92 -5.43 -7.53 3.76
N PHE A 93 -5.36 -6.55 2.87
CA PHE A 93 -4.18 -5.71 2.62
C PHE A 93 -4.52 -4.23 2.83
N PRO A 94 -3.53 -3.38 3.17
CA PRO A 94 -3.76 -1.95 3.33
C PRO A 94 -4.20 -1.24 2.05
N SER A 95 -3.91 -1.80 0.87
CA SER A 95 -4.31 -1.25 -0.42
C SER A 95 -4.35 -2.31 -1.52
N PHE A 96 -5.04 -1.99 -2.60
CA PHE A 96 -5.09 -2.84 -3.81
C PHE A 96 -3.69 -3.06 -4.42
N ALA A 97 -2.87 -2.00 -4.46
CA ALA A 97 -1.50 -2.08 -4.97
C ALA A 97 -0.61 -3.04 -4.16
N GLN A 98 -0.76 -3.05 -2.83
CA GLN A 98 0.00 -3.98 -1.98
C GLN A 98 -0.43 -5.43 -2.16
N ALA A 99 -1.73 -5.68 -2.33
CA ALA A 99 -2.23 -7.02 -2.65
C ALA A 99 -1.70 -7.52 -4.01
N GLN A 100 -1.69 -6.67 -5.03
CA GLN A 100 -1.13 -6.99 -6.34
C GLN A 100 0.39 -7.23 -6.28
N ALA A 101 1.12 -6.38 -5.56
CA ALA A 101 2.56 -6.50 -5.38
C ALA A 101 2.93 -7.82 -4.70
N TRP A 102 2.18 -8.22 -3.66
CA TRP A 102 2.35 -9.52 -3.06
C TRP A 102 2.12 -10.66 -4.05
N TYR A 103 1.00 -10.66 -4.77
CA TYR A 103 0.65 -11.74 -5.71
C TYR A 103 1.70 -11.89 -6.83
N ALA A 104 2.33 -10.79 -7.22
CA ALA A 104 3.41 -10.76 -8.21
C ALA A 104 4.81 -11.03 -7.62
N SER A 105 4.95 -11.09 -6.30
CA SER A 105 6.23 -11.21 -5.63
C SER A 105 6.93 -12.55 -5.91
N PRO A 106 8.26 -12.58 -5.96
CA PRO A 106 9.02 -13.81 -6.12
C PRO A 106 8.72 -14.84 -5.03
N SER A 107 8.59 -14.40 -3.78
CA SER A 107 8.32 -15.28 -2.64
C SER A 107 6.98 -16.02 -2.75
N TYR A 108 5.94 -15.33 -3.23
CA TYR A 108 4.65 -15.98 -3.45
C TYR A 108 4.67 -16.89 -4.69
N LYS A 109 5.32 -16.45 -5.77
CA LYS A 109 5.44 -17.24 -7.01
C LYS A 109 6.19 -18.56 -6.80
N GLU A 110 7.13 -18.59 -5.88
CA GLU A 110 7.89 -19.81 -5.54
C GLU A 110 6.98 -20.90 -4.96
N ILE A 111 6.02 -20.54 -4.11
CA ILE A 111 5.13 -21.52 -3.46
C ILE A 111 3.80 -21.73 -4.20
N MET A 112 3.44 -20.85 -5.12
CA MET A 112 2.18 -20.91 -5.88
C MET A 112 1.97 -22.25 -6.59
N PRO A 113 2.96 -22.91 -7.24
CA PRO A 113 2.80 -24.20 -7.88
C PRO A 113 2.31 -25.31 -6.94
N ILE A 114 2.70 -25.25 -5.65
CA ILE A 114 2.23 -26.23 -4.64
C ILE A 114 0.72 -26.14 -4.49
N ARG A 115 0.18 -24.91 -4.43
CA ARG A 115 -1.27 -24.69 -4.36
C ARG A 115 -1.96 -25.18 -5.64
N HIS A 116 -1.39 -24.90 -6.81
CA HIS A 116 -1.98 -25.32 -8.08
C HIS A 116 -2.05 -26.84 -8.25
N SER A 117 -1.06 -27.57 -7.75
CA SER A 117 -1.05 -29.03 -7.81
C SER A 117 -1.95 -29.67 -6.76
N SER A 118 -2.24 -28.98 -5.65
CA SER A 118 -2.93 -29.54 -4.50
C SER A 118 -4.38 -29.09 -4.34
N ALA A 119 -4.84 -28.13 -5.17
CA ALA A 119 -6.19 -27.59 -5.07
C ALA A 119 -6.69 -27.03 -6.41
N LYS A 120 -7.99 -27.20 -6.66
CA LYS A 120 -8.71 -26.41 -7.66
C LYS A 120 -9.14 -25.11 -7.01
N SER A 121 -8.74 -23.97 -7.57
CA SER A 121 -9.01 -22.68 -6.93
C SER A 121 -9.44 -21.62 -7.92
N ARG A 122 -10.32 -20.73 -7.44
CA ARG A 122 -10.62 -19.43 -8.05
C ARG A 122 -10.11 -18.36 -7.11
N THR A 123 -9.28 -17.45 -7.63
CA THR A 123 -8.66 -16.41 -6.84
C THR A 123 -8.81 -15.05 -7.50
N PHE A 124 -9.04 -14.03 -6.71
CA PHE A 124 -9.13 -12.66 -7.19
C PHE A 124 -8.78 -11.67 -6.07
N ILE A 125 -8.47 -10.44 -6.47
CA ILE A 125 -8.27 -9.31 -5.58
C ILE A 125 -9.40 -8.32 -5.85
N MET A 126 -10.00 -7.81 -4.78
CA MET A 126 -11.00 -6.76 -4.87
C MET A 126 -10.67 -5.61 -3.93
N GLU A 127 -11.01 -4.41 -4.36
CA GLU A 127 -10.92 -3.23 -3.52
C GLU A 127 -12.04 -3.23 -2.49
N GLY A 128 -11.72 -2.90 -1.25
CA GLY A 128 -12.69 -2.72 -0.21
C GLY A 128 -13.26 -1.30 -0.18
N PHE A 129 -14.17 -1.08 0.73
CA PHE A 129 -14.78 0.23 0.94
C PHE A 129 -14.00 1.01 2.00
N SER A 130 -13.73 2.29 1.74
CA SER A 130 -13.22 3.24 2.73
C SER A 130 -14.33 4.22 3.12
N ASN A 131 -14.61 4.30 4.40
CA ASN A 131 -15.53 5.31 4.95
C ASN A 131 -14.90 6.71 4.91
#